data_827b1880e3ec8c0db453597d05a65a1d
#
_entry.id   827b1880e3ec8c0db453597d05a65a1d
#
_cell.length_a   1.000
_cell.length_b   1.000
_cell.length_c   1.000
_cell.angle_alpha   90.00
_cell.angle_beta   90.00
_cell.angle_gamma   90.00
#
_symmetry.space_group_name_H-M   'P 1'
#
loop_
_entity.id
_entity.type
_entity.pdbx_description
1 polymer ?
#
loop_
_entity_poly.entity_id
_entity_poly.type
_entity_poly.pdbx_seq_one_letter_code
_entity_poly.pdbx_strand_id
1 'polypeptide(L)'
;MKITFYNLQKGIRYLRNYGLREFFIRLSEKGEPENISYSDWYNKHKAAEKELKKQRRESEHWEDKPSFMVFIQCGGGINIDAQAVKRSIDSVLKQSYGQWSIRVLNAPKSMSDELSSFIKTKAEHEILCTRADDILQDIEQTASGKWSYAAFLGAGHILSPDALYQAANAIENPASIRQSGVHWDDDKSTIPDMIYTDEDMIQWSGDESDTDPFHYAPEFKPDFNLDLLRANNYMKHFLVVSREIFIKAVTAETEPDVDKCFDFVFKCAENANRIVHIPRVLYSCVKGDDNDCINADTEIKAIVNHLNRAGIKAEVRRTDYEGYYRIRYTNDEKPLVSILIPNKDERDSLDKCLKSIAAGTYNNIEIIIIENNSTEPETFEYYKSLPERYDGKFEGGIKVVSWESNGLFNYSAINNYGRANAKGEYLVLLNNDIEIISRDWIEEMLSVCTRKDAGIVGAKLYYPDDTIQHAGIVAAIGGHARGVASNMLVGLDRYGDGGYMHKASVMQDYSAVTAACLMIKASVYDQIGGFEERLTVAFNDVDLCLKARKAGYLVVYDPYVEAYHYESKSRGQEDTEEKVRRFQDEIEYMRSKWNDIMRYGDPYYNPNLSRIKNDYSLNGMD
;
A
#
# COMPACT_ATOMS: atom_id res chain seq x y z
N MET A 1 -29.49 -20.81 1.27
CA MET A 1 -28.41 -21.84 1.37
C MET A 1 -29.05 -23.23 1.33
N LYS A 2 -28.75 -24.06 0.31
CA LYS A 2 -29.24 -25.45 0.27
C LYS A 2 -28.42 -26.28 1.25
N ILE A 3 -29.03 -26.78 2.31
CA ILE A 3 -28.40 -27.70 3.25
C ILE A 3 -28.31 -29.06 2.55
N THR A 4 -27.14 -29.42 2.05
CA THR A 4 -26.83 -30.75 1.53
C THR A 4 -26.18 -31.58 2.62
N PHE A 5 -26.36 -32.91 2.56
CA PHE A 5 -25.71 -33.84 3.51
C PHE A 5 -24.18 -33.67 3.57
N TYR A 6 -23.56 -33.34 2.45
CA TYR A 6 -22.15 -33.01 2.34
C TYR A 6 -21.78 -31.75 3.13
N ASN A 7 -22.58 -30.67 3.00
CA ASN A 7 -22.35 -29.42 3.74
C ASN A 7 -22.55 -29.60 5.26
N LEU A 8 -23.48 -30.48 5.67
CA LEU A 8 -23.70 -30.80 7.07
C LEU A 8 -22.50 -31.57 7.67
N GLN A 9 -21.98 -32.57 6.96
CA GLN A 9 -20.77 -33.30 7.39
C GLN A 9 -19.54 -32.38 7.47
N LYS A 10 -19.38 -31.48 6.49
CA LYS A 10 -18.30 -30.49 6.46
C LYS A 10 -18.44 -29.51 7.64
N GLY A 11 -19.65 -29.08 7.94
CA GLY A 11 -19.94 -28.21 9.10
C GLY A 11 -19.67 -28.88 10.44
N ILE A 12 -20.06 -30.14 10.61
CA ILE A 12 -19.80 -30.93 11.83
C ILE A 12 -18.29 -31.16 12.02
N ARG A 13 -17.57 -31.51 10.93
CA ARG A 13 -16.10 -31.67 10.96
C ARG A 13 -15.43 -30.36 11.36
N TYR A 14 -15.87 -29.23 10.79
CA TYR A 14 -15.33 -27.92 11.11
C TYR A 14 -15.61 -27.53 12.57
N LEU A 15 -16.84 -27.73 13.05
CA LEU A 15 -17.25 -27.50 14.43
C LEU A 15 -16.40 -28.32 15.42
N ARG A 16 -16.12 -29.57 15.07
CA ARG A 16 -15.31 -30.47 15.91
C ARG A 16 -13.85 -30.05 15.97
N ASN A 17 -13.29 -29.58 14.84
CA ASN A 17 -11.89 -29.22 14.73
C ASN A 17 -11.58 -27.80 15.23
N TYR A 18 -12.52 -26.84 15.06
CA TYR A 18 -12.27 -25.41 15.29
C TYR A 18 -13.18 -24.80 16.39
N GLY A 19 -14.14 -25.56 16.92
CA GLY A 19 -15.05 -25.13 17.97
C GLY A 19 -16.22 -24.26 17.49
N LEU A 20 -17.19 -24.03 18.42
CA LEU A 20 -18.45 -23.31 18.15
C LEU A 20 -18.21 -21.87 17.68
N ARG A 21 -17.27 -21.17 18.29
CA ARG A 21 -16.97 -19.78 17.99
C ARG A 21 -16.51 -19.61 16.54
N GLU A 22 -15.52 -20.39 16.09
CA GLU A 22 -14.99 -20.36 14.74
C GLU A 22 -16.02 -20.83 13.69
N PHE A 23 -16.88 -21.78 14.09
CA PHE A 23 -17.99 -22.22 13.24
C PHE A 23 -18.99 -21.10 12.95
N PHE A 24 -19.41 -20.32 13.97
CA PHE A 24 -20.33 -19.19 13.77
C PHE A 24 -19.71 -18.06 12.98
N ILE A 25 -18.42 -17.82 13.13
CA ILE A 25 -17.68 -16.82 12.34
C ILE A 25 -17.69 -17.22 10.87
N ARG A 26 -17.32 -18.46 10.57
CA ARG A 26 -17.34 -18.96 9.18
C ARG A 26 -18.74 -18.98 8.58
N LEU A 27 -19.76 -19.14 9.42
CA LEU A 27 -21.15 -19.05 8.97
C LEU A 27 -21.53 -17.61 8.61
N SER A 28 -21.08 -16.62 9.39
CA SER A 28 -21.27 -15.20 9.09
C SER A 28 -20.50 -14.74 7.85
N GLU A 29 -19.27 -15.21 7.67
CA GLU A 29 -18.46 -14.95 6.47
C GLU A 29 -19.10 -15.45 5.17
N LYS A 30 -19.90 -16.52 5.23
CA LYS A 30 -20.68 -17.02 4.08
C LYS A 30 -21.94 -16.21 3.76
N GLY A 31 -22.26 -15.26 4.60
CA GLY A 31 -23.38 -14.34 4.39
C GLY A 31 -23.00 -13.05 3.66
N GLU A 32 -21.71 -12.86 3.33
CA GLU A 32 -21.28 -11.72 2.54
C GLU A 32 -21.94 -11.78 1.14
N PRO A 33 -22.64 -10.71 0.68
CA PRO A 33 -23.18 -10.68 -0.66
C PRO A 33 -22.03 -10.83 -1.68
N GLU A 34 -22.17 -11.78 -2.59
CA GLU A 34 -21.08 -12.13 -3.52
C GLU A 34 -20.65 -10.98 -4.44
N ASN A 35 -21.52 -10.00 -4.70
CA ASN A 35 -21.18 -8.81 -5.50
C ASN A 35 -22.08 -7.63 -5.09
N ILE A 36 -21.50 -6.63 -4.46
CA ILE A 36 -22.13 -5.32 -4.30
C ILE A 36 -21.70 -4.43 -5.45
N SER A 37 -22.65 -3.79 -6.14
CA SER A 37 -22.30 -2.75 -7.11
C SER A 37 -21.70 -1.56 -6.38
N TYR A 38 -20.72 -0.87 -6.99
CA TYR A 38 -20.16 0.32 -6.38
C TYR A 38 -21.20 1.42 -6.17
N SER A 39 -22.12 1.58 -7.10
CA SER A 39 -23.21 2.56 -6.99
C SER A 39 -24.11 2.32 -5.75
N ASP A 40 -24.46 1.07 -5.47
CA ASP A 40 -25.23 0.73 -4.27
C ASP A 40 -24.42 0.97 -2.99
N TRP A 41 -23.14 0.60 -3.01
CA TRP A 41 -22.20 0.85 -1.93
C TRP A 41 -22.07 2.36 -1.65
N TYR A 42 -21.81 3.17 -2.68
CA TYR A 42 -21.67 4.62 -2.57
C TYR A 42 -22.92 5.27 -2.00
N ASN A 43 -24.11 4.93 -2.52
CA ASN A 43 -25.39 5.47 -2.04
C ASN A 43 -25.66 5.15 -0.57
N LYS A 44 -25.14 4.04 -0.06
CA LYS A 44 -25.24 3.64 1.34
C LYS A 44 -24.25 4.40 2.24
N HIS A 45 -23.06 4.77 1.71
CA HIS A 45 -21.95 5.35 2.46
C HIS A 45 -21.80 6.87 2.31
N LYS A 46 -22.44 7.49 1.30
CA LYS A 46 -22.46 8.94 1.17
C LYS A 46 -23.17 9.59 2.36
N ALA A 47 -22.69 10.77 2.78
CA ALA A 47 -23.27 11.48 3.93
C ALA A 47 -24.74 11.83 3.71
N ALA A 48 -25.62 11.34 4.60
CA ALA A 48 -27.04 11.64 4.55
C ALA A 48 -27.32 13.07 5.06
N GLU A 49 -28.40 13.69 4.62
CA GLU A 49 -28.77 15.08 5.02
C GLU A 49 -28.85 15.26 6.55
N LYS A 50 -29.28 14.22 7.27
CA LYS A 50 -29.31 14.22 8.75
C LYS A 50 -27.90 14.33 9.32
N GLU A 51 -26.92 13.65 8.72
CA GLU A 51 -25.52 13.71 9.12
C GLU A 51 -24.92 15.07 8.80
N LEU A 52 -25.16 15.61 7.62
CA LEU A 52 -24.71 16.96 7.24
C LEU A 52 -25.23 18.05 8.20
N LYS A 53 -26.49 17.95 8.62
CA LYS A 53 -27.06 18.87 9.63
C LYS A 53 -26.39 18.70 11.00
N LYS A 54 -26.03 17.49 11.39
CA LYS A 54 -25.30 17.21 12.62
C LYS A 54 -23.90 17.81 12.56
N GLN A 55 -23.17 17.60 11.47
CA GLN A 55 -21.83 18.14 11.23
C GLN A 55 -21.79 19.67 11.32
N ARG A 56 -22.75 20.38 10.71
CA ARG A 56 -22.88 21.85 10.80
C ARG A 56 -22.99 22.30 12.26
N ARG A 57 -23.85 21.64 13.06
CA ARG A 57 -24.03 21.98 14.49
C ARG A 57 -22.80 21.67 15.33
N GLU A 58 -22.14 20.55 15.08
CA GLU A 58 -20.93 20.15 15.81
C GLU A 58 -19.80 21.14 15.56
N SER A 59 -19.54 21.49 14.31
CA SER A 59 -18.47 22.42 13.97
C SER A 59 -18.71 23.87 14.42
N GLU A 60 -19.96 24.27 14.65
CA GLU A 60 -20.30 25.57 15.25
C GLU A 60 -19.76 25.72 16.67
N HIS A 61 -19.55 24.61 17.39
CA HIS A 61 -19.14 24.58 18.81
C HIS A 61 -17.62 24.35 18.98
N TRP A 62 -16.88 24.14 17.90
CA TRP A 62 -15.42 23.99 17.98
C TRP A 62 -14.75 25.30 18.40
N GLU A 63 -13.73 25.20 19.27
CA GLU A 63 -12.97 26.35 19.76
C GLU A 63 -12.04 26.88 18.66
N ASP A 64 -11.24 25.98 18.07
CA ASP A 64 -10.34 26.27 16.97
C ASP A 64 -10.94 25.75 15.66
N LYS A 65 -11.36 26.65 14.78
CA LYS A 65 -11.99 26.28 13.51
C LYS A 65 -10.96 26.41 12.39
N PRO A 66 -10.41 25.28 11.88
CA PRO A 66 -9.50 25.35 10.76
C PRO A 66 -10.19 25.98 9.55
N SER A 67 -9.53 26.94 8.91
CA SER A 67 -10.07 27.64 7.74
C SER A 67 -9.36 27.20 6.47
N PHE A 68 -10.13 26.97 5.41
CA PHE A 68 -9.63 26.45 4.15
C PHE A 68 -9.62 27.50 3.04
N MET A 69 -8.50 27.59 2.33
CA MET A 69 -8.43 28.21 1.02
C MET A 69 -8.59 27.10 -0.02
N VAL A 70 -9.74 27.06 -0.70
CA VAL A 70 -10.03 26.07 -1.73
C VAL A 70 -9.58 26.62 -3.08
N PHE A 71 -8.56 26.02 -3.66
CA PHE A 71 -8.07 26.35 -4.98
C PHE A 71 -8.79 25.50 -6.03
N ILE A 72 -9.53 26.12 -6.93
CA ILE A 72 -10.15 25.47 -8.09
C ILE A 72 -9.27 25.74 -9.30
N GLN A 73 -8.61 24.68 -9.78
CA GLN A 73 -7.62 24.77 -10.84
C GLN A 73 -8.28 24.67 -12.22
N CYS A 74 -8.18 25.75 -13.01
CA CYS A 74 -8.55 25.79 -14.41
C CYS A 74 -7.27 25.72 -15.25
N GLY A 75 -6.96 24.64 -15.88
CA GLY A 75 -5.80 24.58 -16.74
C GLY A 75 -5.35 23.18 -17.05
N GLY A 76 -4.75 22.98 -18.22
CA GLY A 76 -4.12 21.74 -18.61
C GLY A 76 -4.48 21.21 -19.96
N GLY A 77 -5.04 22.02 -20.84
CA GLY A 77 -5.20 21.61 -22.25
C GLY A 77 -6.60 21.21 -22.66
N ILE A 78 -7.59 21.29 -21.79
CA ILE A 78 -8.98 21.01 -22.14
C ILE A 78 -9.77 22.31 -22.27
N ASN A 79 -10.77 22.25 -23.15
CA ASN A 79 -11.86 23.21 -23.19
C ASN A 79 -12.75 23.04 -21.93
N ILE A 80 -12.23 23.44 -20.76
CA ILE A 80 -13.07 23.58 -19.57
C ILE A 80 -14.09 24.66 -19.88
N ASP A 81 -15.38 24.34 -19.80
CA ASP A 81 -16.43 25.30 -19.93
C ASP A 81 -16.76 25.98 -18.59
N ALA A 82 -17.45 27.10 -18.64
CA ALA A 82 -17.85 27.83 -17.43
C ALA A 82 -18.77 26.97 -16.54
N GLN A 83 -19.53 26.06 -17.12
CA GLN A 83 -20.45 25.18 -16.38
C GLN A 83 -19.68 24.17 -15.52
N ALA A 84 -18.57 23.63 -16.02
CA ALA A 84 -17.69 22.76 -15.23
C ALA A 84 -17.15 23.48 -13.99
N VAL A 85 -16.62 24.70 -14.15
CA VAL A 85 -16.14 25.52 -13.03
C VAL A 85 -17.25 25.85 -12.03
N LYS A 86 -18.46 26.16 -12.52
CA LYS A 86 -19.63 26.41 -11.66
C LYS A 86 -20.00 25.18 -10.84
N ARG A 87 -19.95 23.96 -11.42
CA ARG A 87 -20.21 22.71 -10.68
C ARG A 87 -19.21 22.53 -9.54
N SER A 88 -17.93 22.80 -9.79
CA SER A 88 -16.90 22.75 -8.74
C SER A 88 -17.18 23.76 -7.62
N ILE A 89 -17.48 25.02 -7.98
CA ILE A 89 -17.85 26.06 -6.99
C ILE A 89 -19.10 25.62 -6.20
N ASP A 90 -20.15 25.14 -6.87
CA ASP A 90 -21.40 24.72 -6.22
C ASP A 90 -21.16 23.54 -5.27
N SER A 91 -20.19 22.64 -5.54
CA SER A 91 -19.82 21.56 -4.63
C SER A 91 -19.19 22.08 -3.33
N VAL A 92 -18.42 23.16 -3.40
CA VAL A 92 -17.86 23.84 -2.23
C VAL A 92 -18.95 24.61 -1.47
N LEU A 93 -19.85 25.28 -2.18
CA LEU A 93 -21.00 25.99 -1.56
C LEU A 93 -21.93 25.04 -0.77
N LYS A 94 -22.00 23.78 -1.15
CA LYS A 94 -22.83 22.75 -0.48
C LYS A 94 -22.17 22.12 0.75
N GLN A 95 -20.93 22.50 1.09
CA GLN A 95 -20.21 21.88 2.21
C GLN A 95 -20.94 22.03 3.55
N SER A 96 -20.84 21.02 4.38
CA SER A 96 -21.38 21.03 5.75
C SER A 96 -20.50 21.83 6.72
N TYR A 97 -19.26 22.16 6.35
CA TYR A 97 -18.34 23.02 7.07
C TYR A 97 -18.19 24.38 6.38
N GLY A 98 -18.30 25.46 7.11
CA GLY A 98 -18.44 26.82 6.53
C GLY A 98 -17.20 27.72 6.59
N GLN A 99 -16.06 27.27 7.16
CA GLN A 99 -14.85 28.10 7.25
C GLN A 99 -13.95 27.89 6.01
N TRP A 100 -14.36 28.49 4.90
CA TRP A 100 -13.61 28.38 3.63
C TRP A 100 -13.77 29.63 2.77
N SER A 101 -12.80 29.82 1.87
CA SER A 101 -12.84 30.78 0.75
C SER A 101 -12.35 30.07 -0.52
N ILE A 102 -12.70 30.60 -1.68
CA ILE A 102 -12.39 30.01 -2.99
C ILE A 102 -11.45 30.91 -3.79
N ARG A 103 -10.46 30.32 -4.43
CA ARG A 103 -9.63 30.91 -5.46
C ARG A 103 -9.73 30.07 -6.73
N VAL A 104 -10.33 30.65 -7.78
CA VAL A 104 -10.35 30.01 -9.11
C VAL A 104 -9.10 30.44 -9.85
N LEU A 105 -8.23 29.45 -10.12
CA LEU A 105 -6.92 29.68 -10.72
C LEU A 105 -6.97 29.55 -12.23
N ASN A 106 -6.28 30.45 -12.93
CA ASN A 106 -6.08 30.40 -14.39
C ASN A 106 -7.37 30.30 -15.21
N ALA A 107 -8.49 30.84 -14.73
CA ALA A 107 -9.74 30.86 -15.49
C ALA A 107 -9.52 31.53 -16.87
N PRO A 108 -9.90 30.87 -17.98
CA PRO A 108 -9.77 31.43 -19.31
C PRO A 108 -10.54 32.74 -19.44
N LYS A 109 -9.95 33.74 -20.13
CA LYS A 109 -10.58 35.06 -20.36
C LYS A 109 -11.96 34.96 -21.02
N SER A 110 -12.18 33.94 -21.87
CA SER A 110 -13.45 33.67 -22.53
C SER A 110 -14.61 33.39 -21.56
N MET A 111 -14.32 32.95 -20.35
CA MET A 111 -15.31 32.64 -19.29
C MET A 111 -15.48 33.78 -18.28
N SER A 112 -14.65 34.84 -18.36
CA SER A 112 -14.53 35.88 -17.33
C SER A 112 -15.87 36.55 -16.98
N ASP A 113 -16.67 36.90 -18.00
CA ASP A 113 -17.94 37.60 -17.79
C ASP A 113 -19.01 36.71 -17.19
N GLU A 114 -19.07 35.46 -17.64
CA GLU A 114 -20.04 34.45 -17.17
C GLU A 114 -19.74 34.04 -15.72
N LEU A 115 -18.48 33.74 -15.42
CA LEU A 115 -18.04 33.42 -14.05
C LEU A 115 -18.20 34.62 -13.11
N SER A 116 -17.85 35.84 -13.56
CA SER A 116 -18.02 37.05 -12.77
C SER A 116 -19.49 37.30 -12.44
N SER A 117 -20.38 37.05 -13.40
CA SER A 117 -21.83 37.17 -13.18
C SER A 117 -22.33 36.14 -12.18
N PHE A 118 -21.87 34.86 -12.31
CA PHE A 118 -22.21 33.80 -11.37
C PHE A 118 -21.67 34.08 -9.96
N ILE A 119 -20.40 34.49 -9.82
CA ILE A 119 -19.77 34.81 -8.53
C ILE A 119 -20.51 35.94 -7.83
N LYS A 120 -20.94 36.98 -8.58
CA LYS A 120 -21.75 38.09 -8.01
C LYS A 120 -23.07 37.60 -7.38
N THR A 121 -23.68 36.54 -7.89
CA THR A 121 -24.89 35.94 -7.26
C THR A 121 -24.60 35.26 -5.93
N LYS A 122 -23.33 34.99 -5.61
CA LYS A 122 -22.83 34.34 -4.40
C LYS A 122 -22.05 35.34 -3.51
N ALA A 123 -22.43 36.60 -3.50
CA ALA A 123 -21.71 37.71 -2.84
C ALA A 123 -21.52 37.57 -1.33
N GLU A 124 -22.21 36.65 -0.69
CA GLU A 124 -22.03 36.26 0.73
C GLU A 124 -20.76 35.45 1.00
N HIS A 125 -20.11 34.94 -0.06
CA HIS A 125 -18.90 34.10 0.02
C HIS A 125 -17.71 34.81 -0.65
N GLU A 126 -16.51 34.59 -0.09
CA GLU A 126 -15.27 35.06 -0.68
C GLU A 126 -14.83 34.17 -1.82
N ILE A 127 -15.16 34.53 -3.06
CA ILE A 127 -14.79 33.80 -4.29
C ILE A 127 -14.06 34.76 -5.22
N LEU A 128 -12.79 34.51 -5.51
CA LEU A 128 -11.96 35.34 -6.38
C LEU A 128 -11.36 34.51 -7.52
N CYS A 129 -11.18 35.17 -8.68
CA CYS A 129 -10.39 34.60 -9.78
C CYS A 129 -8.98 35.19 -9.72
N THR A 130 -7.97 34.33 -9.69
CA THR A 130 -6.56 34.70 -9.55
C THR A 130 -5.72 33.97 -10.60
N ARG A 131 -4.62 34.56 -11.05
CA ARG A 131 -3.63 33.85 -11.87
C ARG A 131 -2.69 33.07 -10.95
N ALA A 132 -2.26 31.92 -11.42
CA ALA A 132 -1.30 31.10 -10.64
C ALA A 132 -0.01 31.88 -10.34
N ASP A 133 0.49 32.67 -11.28
CA ASP A 133 1.68 33.53 -11.11
C ASP A 133 1.54 34.57 -9.98
N ASP A 134 0.31 34.99 -9.71
CA ASP A 134 0.00 36.03 -8.70
C ASP A 134 -0.33 35.44 -7.33
N ILE A 135 -0.35 34.09 -7.21
CA ILE A 135 -0.79 33.38 -5.99
C ILE A 135 0.05 33.75 -4.77
N LEU A 136 1.38 33.81 -4.91
CA LEU A 136 2.25 34.16 -3.78
C LEU A 136 1.99 35.60 -3.32
N GLN A 137 1.80 36.51 -4.26
CA GLN A 137 1.43 37.92 -3.95
C GLN A 137 0.04 38.03 -3.34
N ASP A 138 -0.93 37.24 -3.84
CA ASP A 138 -2.30 37.18 -3.29
C ASP A 138 -2.28 36.57 -1.86
N ILE A 139 -1.46 35.55 -1.64
CA ILE A 139 -1.23 34.95 -0.31
C ILE A 139 -0.57 35.92 0.65
N GLU A 140 0.42 36.70 0.20
CA GLU A 140 1.08 37.73 1.01
C GLU A 140 0.13 38.90 1.32
N GLN A 141 -0.68 39.35 0.36
CA GLN A 141 -1.67 40.39 0.54
C GLN A 141 -2.87 39.92 1.38
N THR A 142 -3.24 38.64 1.28
CA THR A 142 -4.23 37.96 2.13
C THR A 142 -3.61 37.51 3.47
N ALA A 143 -2.33 37.80 3.69
CA ALA A 143 -1.56 37.46 4.89
C ALA A 143 -2.08 38.06 6.19
N SER A 144 -3.19 38.80 6.14
CA SER A 144 -3.99 39.21 7.32
C SER A 144 -4.65 38.02 8.05
N GLY A 145 -4.18 36.81 7.84
CA GLY A 145 -4.35 35.71 8.81
C GLY A 145 -5.62 34.86 8.69
N LYS A 146 -6.26 34.78 7.52
CA LYS A 146 -7.61 34.21 7.44
C LYS A 146 -7.72 32.72 7.04
N TRP A 147 -6.67 32.03 6.67
CA TRP A 147 -6.74 30.60 6.35
C TRP A 147 -5.56 29.81 6.90
N SER A 148 -5.83 28.56 7.29
CA SER A 148 -4.85 27.68 7.91
C SER A 148 -4.45 26.50 7.04
N TYR A 149 -5.31 26.11 6.08
CA TYR A 149 -5.06 25.00 5.15
C TYR A 149 -5.43 25.37 3.71
N ALA A 150 -4.62 24.90 2.76
CA ALA A 150 -4.94 24.88 1.33
C ALA A 150 -5.63 23.55 0.99
N ALA A 151 -6.71 23.61 0.20
CA ALA A 151 -7.39 22.44 -0.34
C ALA A 151 -7.49 22.59 -1.87
N PHE A 152 -7.31 21.49 -2.61
CA PHE A 152 -7.21 21.55 -4.07
C PHE A 152 -8.35 20.78 -4.73
N LEU A 153 -8.91 21.38 -5.78
CA LEU A 153 -10.03 20.85 -6.56
C LEU A 153 -9.81 21.17 -8.06
N GLY A 154 -9.82 20.16 -8.92
CA GLY A 154 -9.80 20.34 -10.37
C GLY A 154 -11.11 20.99 -10.86
N ALA A 155 -11.02 21.88 -11.85
CA ALA A 155 -12.23 22.44 -12.46
C ALA A 155 -13.02 21.35 -13.19
N GLY A 156 -14.31 21.26 -12.92
CA GLY A 156 -15.19 20.17 -13.39
C GLY A 156 -15.39 19.06 -12.37
N HIS A 157 -14.43 18.84 -11.49
CA HIS A 157 -14.53 17.86 -10.41
C HIS A 157 -15.39 18.38 -9.25
N ILE A 158 -15.86 17.49 -8.40
CA ILE A 158 -16.73 17.85 -7.27
C ILE A 158 -16.26 17.24 -5.95
N LEU A 159 -16.51 17.97 -4.87
CA LEU A 159 -16.34 17.47 -3.51
C LEU A 159 -17.65 16.87 -2.98
N SER A 160 -17.55 15.79 -2.20
CA SER A 160 -18.66 15.32 -1.37
C SER A 160 -19.10 16.44 -0.40
N PRO A 161 -20.38 16.57 -0.07
CA PRO A 161 -20.89 17.65 0.79
C PRO A 161 -20.29 17.72 2.19
N ASP A 162 -19.60 16.67 2.64
CA ASP A 162 -18.92 16.60 3.94
C ASP A 162 -17.38 16.62 3.85
N ALA A 163 -16.81 16.84 2.66
CA ALA A 163 -15.38 16.74 2.45
C ALA A 163 -14.56 17.67 3.36
N LEU A 164 -14.91 18.97 3.39
CA LEU A 164 -14.23 19.93 4.25
C LEU A 164 -14.50 19.70 5.74
N TYR A 165 -15.67 19.16 6.12
CA TYR A 165 -15.93 18.77 7.49
C TYR A 165 -15.03 17.61 7.92
N GLN A 166 -14.87 16.59 7.08
CA GLN A 166 -14.01 15.45 7.42
C GLN A 166 -12.54 15.90 7.57
N ALA A 167 -12.05 16.76 6.70
CA ALA A 167 -10.71 17.34 6.83
C ALA A 167 -10.60 18.21 8.11
N ALA A 168 -11.57 19.06 8.40
CA ALA A 168 -11.58 19.89 9.60
C ALA A 168 -11.66 19.05 10.88
N ASN A 169 -12.48 17.99 10.89
CA ASN A 169 -12.56 17.09 12.02
C ASN A 169 -11.26 16.31 12.25
N ALA A 170 -10.53 15.95 11.19
CA ALA A 170 -9.22 15.34 11.30
C ALA A 170 -8.17 16.27 11.94
N ILE A 171 -8.30 17.57 11.72
CA ILE A 171 -7.43 18.61 12.29
C ILE A 171 -7.80 18.88 13.75
N GLU A 172 -9.08 19.07 14.03
CA GLU A 172 -9.60 19.41 15.36
C GLU A 172 -9.50 18.22 16.33
N ASN A 173 -9.72 17.00 15.84
CA ASN A 173 -9.72 15.78 16.64
C ASN A 173 -8.65 14.77 16.15
N PRO A 174 -7.36 15.13 16.13
CA PRO A 174 -6.30 14.31 15.54
C PRO A 174 -6.18 12.92 16.17
N ALA A 175 -6.54 12.78 17.46
CA ALA A 175 -6.54 11.49 18.15
C ALA A 175 -7.66 10.54 17.71
N SER A 176 -8.72 11.06 17.06
CA SER A 176 -9.86 10.26 16.56
C SER A 176 -9.59 9.57 15.23
N ILE A 177 -8.55 10.00 14.52
CA ILE A 177 -8.20 9.45 13.22
C ILE A 177 -7.63 8.04 13.42
N ARG A 178 -8.02 7.11 12.54
CA ARG A 178 -7.37 5.81 12.43
C ARG A 178 -5.87 6.03 12.32
N GLN A 179 -5.08 5.40 13.17
CA GLN A 179 -3.64 5.45 13.02
C GLN A 179 -3.26 4.81 11.69
N SER A 180 -2.61 5.60 10.86
CA SER A 180 -1.77 5.02 9.84
C SER A 180 -0.61 4.32 10.56
N GLY A 181 -0.57 3.01 10.52
CA GLY A 181 0.49 2.24 11.19
C GLY A 181 1.84 2.34 10.49
N VAL A 182 2.14 3.46 9.84
CA VAL A 182 3.45 3.69 9.20
C VAL A 182 4.51 3.90 10.26
N HIS A 183 4.18 4.62 11.33
CA HIS A 183 5.03 4.77 12.50
C HIS A 183 4.23 4.43 13.77
N TRP A 184 4.59 3.37 14.46
CA TRP A 184 3.90 2.88 15.67
C TRP A 184 3.99 3.87 16.85
N ASP A 185 4.95 4.79 16.78
CA ASP A 185 5.26 5.79 17.82
C ASP A 185 4.75 7.21 17.46
N ASP A 186 3.96 7.37 16.38
CA ASP A 186 3.39 8.66 16.01
C ASP A 186 2.55 9.21 17.16
N ASP A 187 2.89 10.42 17.60
CA ASP A 187 2.11 11.14 18.61
C ASP A 187 0.72 11.45 18.03
N LYS A 188 -0.29 10.74 18.52
CA LYS A 188 -1.69 10.87 18.10
C LYS A 188 -2.25 12.28 18.29
N SER A 189 -1.62 13.10 19.11
CA SER A 189 -2.02 14.48 19.36
C SER A 189 -1.49 15.46 18.32
N THR A 190 -0.53 15.05 17.49
CA THR A 190 0.04 15.91 16.44
C THR A 190 -1.02 16.25 15.40
N ILE A 191 -1.21 17.53 15.12
CA ILE A 191 -2.14 18.01 14.08
C ILE A 191 -1.62 17.59 12.71
N PRO A 192 -2.45 17.07 11.80
CA PRO A 192 -2.03 16.73 10.45
C PRO A 192 -1.57 17.95 9.65
N ASP A 193 -0.41 17.84 9.01
CA ASP A 193 0.09 18.83 8.06
C ASP A 193 -0.43 18.59 6.63
N MET A 194 -0.71 17.32 6.33
CA MET A 194 -1.14 16.88 5.00
C MET A 194 -2.24 15.83 5.14
N ILE A 195 -3.33 15.99 4.38
CA ILE A 195 -4.48 15.09 4.38
C ILE A 195 -4.84 14.76 2.94
N TYR A 196 -5.18 13.51 2.65
CA TYR A 196 -5.74 13.05 1.38
C TYR A 196 -6.88 12.06 1.61
N THR A 197 -7.65 11.77 0.55
CA THR A 197 -8.88 10.98 0.66
C THR A 197 -9.00 9.97 -0.47
N ASP A 198 -9.96 9.06 -0.35
CA ASP A 198 -10.38 8.22 -1.47
C ASP A 198 -11.16 9.04 -2.50
N GLU A 199 -11.23 8.53 -3.72
CA GLU A 199 -11.89 9.18 -4.85
C GLU A 199 -12.64 8.20 -5.73
N ASP A 200 -13.46 8.71 -6.64
CA ASP A 200 -14.13 7.94 -7.67
C ASP A 200 -14.29 8.75 -8.96
N MET A 201 -14.87 8.10 -9.95
CA MET A 201 -15.25 8.72 -11.20
C MET A 201 -16.74 9.00 -11.25
N ILE A 202 -17.14 10.10 -11.88
CA ILE A 202 -18.55 10.44 -12.12
C ILE A 202 -18.84 10.65 -13.60
N GLN A 203 -20.08 10.37 -13.95
CA GLN A 203 -20.62 10.64 -15.28
C GLN A 203 -21.97 11.33 -15.15
N TRP A 204 -22.09 12.52 -15.75
CA TRP A 204 -23.35 13.25 -15.85
C TRP A 204 -24.25 12.64 -16.95
N SER A 205 -25.56 12.65 -16.72
CA SER A 205 -26.53 12.10 -17.70
C SER A 205 -26.62 12.90 -19.00
N GLY A 206 -26.09 14.11 -19.02
CA GLY A 206 -26.23 15.05 -20.14
C GLY A 206 -27.47 15.95 -20.03
N ASP A 207 -28.33 15.73 -19.06
CA ASP A 207 -29.44 16.65 -18.72
C ASP A 207 -28.91 17.74 -17.79
N GLU A 208 -29.07 19.01 -18.16
CA GLU A 208 -28.64 20.17 -17.36
C GLU A 208 -29.35 20.24 -15.99
N SER A 209 -30.51 19.59 -15.84
CA SER A 209 -31.25 19.47 -14.58
C SER A 209 -30.72 18.36 -13.67
N ASP A 210 -29.80 17.51 -14.14
CA ASP A 210 -29.23 16.41 -13.36
C ASP A 210 -28.30 16.94 -12.26
N THR A 211 -28.67 16.63 -11.01
CA THR A 211 -27.95 17.07 -9.82
C THR A 211 -27.23 15.95 -9.09
N ASP A 212 -27.38 14.69 -9.53
CA ASP A 212 -26.82 13.49 -8.88
C ASP A 212 -26.16 12.60 -9.95
N PRO A 213 -24.84 12.75 -10.20
CA PRO A 213 -24.15 11.99 -11.26
C PRO A 213 -24.05 10.50 -10.92
N PHE A 214 -23.84 9.68 -11.94
CA PHE A 214 -23.52 8.26 -11.75
C PHE A 214 -22.08 8.08 -11.29
N HIS A 215 -21.89 7.43 -10.13
CA HIS A 215 -20.57 7.14 -9.52
C HIS A 215 -20.07 5.75 -9.90
N TYR A 216 -18.77 5.63 -10.27
CA TYR A 216 -18.13 4.38 -10.68
C TYR A 216 -16.61 4.44 -10.49
N ALA A 217 -15.91 3.31 -10.71
CA ALA A 217 -14.44 3.18 -10.65
C ALA A 217 -13.78 3.84 -9.42
N PRO A 218 -14.10 3.40 -8.19
CA PRO A 218 -13.52 3.98 -6.99
C PRO A 218 -12.03 3.66 -6.86
N GLU A 219 -11.27 4.62 -6.35
CA GLU A 219 -9.89 4.46 -5.92
C GLU A 219 -9.80 4.51 -4.40
N PHE A 220 -9.76 3.34 -3.76
CA PHE A 220 -9.55 3.19 -2.33
C PHE A 220 -8.06 3.12 -2.03
N LYS A 221 -7.54 4.19 -1.50
CA LYS A 221 -6.10 4.41 -1.29
C LYS A 221 -5.63 3.73 0.00
N PRO A 222 -4.34 3.36 0.10
CA PRO A 222 -3.73 3.00 1.38
C PRO A 222 -3.49 4.25 2.23
N ASP A 223 -3.15 4.06 3.51
CA ASP A 223 -2.46 5.08 4.28
C ASP A 223 -1.10 5.38 3.61
N PHE A 224 -0.39 6.42 4.08
CA PHE A 224 0.81 6.90 3.39
C PHE A 224 1.80 5.77 3.08
N ASN A 225 2.14 5.64 1.80
CA ASN A 225 2.97 4.59 1.23
C ASN A 225 4.01 5.24 0.31
N LEU A 226 5.24 5.37 0.80
CA LEU A 226 6.27 6.15 0.12
C LEU A 226 6.70 5.50 -1.21
N ASP A 227 6.89 4.17 -1.23
CA ASP A 227 7.31 3.49 -2.45
C ASP A 227 6.18 3.48 -3.50
N LEU A 228 4.92 3.38 -3.07
CA LEU A 228 3.79 3.58 -3.97
C LEU A 228 3.72 5.02 -4.50
N LEU A 229 3.96 6.04 -3.64
CA LEU A 229 3.96 7.45 -4.08
C LEU A 229 5.06 7.70 -5.12
N ARG A 230 6.24 7.09 -4.97
CA ARG A 230 7.31 7.16 -5.97
C ARG A 230 6.92 6.51 -7.29
N ALA A 231 6.13 5.44 -7.23
CA ALA A 231 5.70 4.70 -8.41
C ALA A 231 4.42 5.24 -9.07
N ASN A 232 3.57 5.97 -8.34
CA ASN A 232 2.30 6.53 -8.84
C ASN A 232 1.84 7.71 -7.97
N ASN A 233 1.38 8.78 -8.59
CA ASN A 233 0.83 9.95 -7.88
C ASN A 233 -0.60 9.67 -7.35
N TYR A 234 -0.77 8.69 -6.46
CA TYR A 234 -2.07 8.30 -5.93
C TYR A 234 -2.71 9.36 -4.99
N MET A 235 -1.95 10.38 -4.58
CA MET A 235 -2.41 11.44 -3.67
C MET A 235 -2.81 12.72 -4.39
N LYS A 236 -2.85 12.72 -5.72
CA LYS A 236 -3.02 13.92 -6.56
C LYS A 236 -4.32 14.70 -6.32
N HIS A 237 -5.41 14.03 -5.91
CA HIS A 237 -6.73 14.65 -5.80
C HIS A 237 -7.17 14.86 -4.35
N PHE A 238 -7.89 15.97 -4.12
CA PHE A 238 -8.30 16.46 -2.81
C PHE A 238 -7.18 16.40 -1.77
N LEU A 239 -6.05 16.95 -2.14
CA LEU A 239 -4.96 17.17 -1.22
C LEU A 239 -5.28 18.40 -0.35
N VAL A 240 -5.17 18.24 0.98
CA VAL A 240 -5.29 19.34 1.95
C VAL A 240 -3.97 19.46 2.68
N VAL A 241 -3.35 20.64 2.65
CA VAL A 241 -2.04 20.88 3.26
C VAL A 241 -2.06 22.11 4.17
N SER A 242 -1.34 22.08 5.27
CA SER A 242 -1.20 23.24 6.15
C SER A 242 -0.58 24.43 5.39
N ARG A 243 -0.95 25.63 5.77
CA ARG A 243 -0.41 26.86 5.15
C ARG A 243 1.11 26.89 5.19
N GLU A 244 1.71 26.40 6.26
CA GLU A 244 3.15 26.34 6.41
C GLU A 244 3.78 25.43 5.34
N ILE A 245 3.27 24.21 5.18
CA ILE A 245 3.74 23.25 4.17
C ILE A 245 3.51 23.80 2.76
N PHE A 246 2.33 24.38 2.51
CA PHE A 246 2.02 24.99 1.22
C PHE A 246 3.07 26.05 0.83
N ILE A 247 3.37 26.99 1.73
CA ILE A 247 4.36 28.05 1.45
C ILE A 247 5.76 27.46 1.20
N LYS A 248 6.16 26.45 1.97
CA LYS A 248 7.45 25.77 1.76
C LYS A 248 7.52 25.03 0.41
N ALA A 249 6.42 24.44 -0.03
CA ALA A 249 6.36 23.66 -1.27
C ALA A 249 6.29 24.54 -2.52
N VAL A 250 5.61 25.69 -2.43
CA VAL A 250 5.48 26.64 -3.55
C VAL A 250 6.77 27.45 -3.69
N THR A 251 7.53 27.18 -4.74
CA THR A 251 8.68 28.00 -5.14
C THR A 251 8.31 28.78 -6.40
N ALA A 252 9.11 29.81 -6.75
CA ALA A 252 8.91 30.60 -7.97
C ALA A 252 8.92 29.76 -9.27
N GLU A 253 9.39 28.52 -9.21
CA GLU A 253 9.48 27.60 -10.34
C GLU A 253 8.36 26.56 -10.39
N THR A 254 7.51 26.49 -9.34
CA THR A 254 6.41 25.51 -9.26
C THR A 254 5.08 26.24 -9.19
N GLU A 255 4.27 26.09 -10.23
CA GLU A 255 2.85 26.43 -10.12
C GLU A 255 2.21 25.48 -9.08
N PRO A 256 1.30 25.97 -8.23
CA PRO A 256 0.55 25.13 -7.30
C PRO A 256 -0.55 24.32 -8.02
N ASP A 257 -0.17 23.65 -9.09
CA ASP A 257 -1.02 22.79 -9.90
C ASP A 257 -0.85 21.34 -9.40
N VAL A 258 -1.65 20.97 -8.43
CA VAL A 258 -1.59 19.63 -7.79
C VAL A 258 -1.96 18.54 -8.77
N ASP A 259 -2.87 18.81 -9.69
CA ASP A 259 -3.31 17.82 -10.68
C ASP A 259 -2.21 17.53 -11.73
N LYS A 260 -1.23 18.44 -11.85
CA LYS A 260 -0.13 18.32 -12.82
C LYS A 260 1.26 18.32 -12.20
N CYS A 261 1.39 18.73 -10.95
CA CYS A 261 2.68 18.91 -10.32
C CYS A 261 2.94 17.83 -9.28
N PHE A 262 3.34 16.65 -9.74
CA PHE A 262 3.78 15.57 -8.87
C PHE A 262 4.92 16.00 -7.92
N ASP A 263 5.78 16.95 -8.37
CA ASP A 263 6.85 17.52 -7.54
C ASP A 263 6.30 18.32 -6.35
N PHE A 264 5.15 18.99 -6.50
CA PHE A 264 4.47 19.67 -5.40
C PHE A 264 4.00 18.69 -4.32
N VAL A 265 3.40 17.55 -4.73
CA VAL A 265 2.99 16.49 -3.80
C VAL A 265 4.19 15.94 -3.03
N PHE A 266 5.31 15.67 -3.71
CA PHE A 266 6.55 15.25 -3.05
C PHE A 266 7.09 16.30 -2.08
N LYS A 267 7.13 17.58 -2.47
CA LYS A 267 7.58 18.66 -1.58
C LYS A 267 6.69 18.80 -0.34
N CYS A 268 5.39 18.61 -0.49
CA CYS A 268 4.48 18.58 0.66
C CYS A 268 4.78 17.40 1.57
N ALA A 269 4.91 16.19 1.02
CA ALA A 269 5.20 14.98 1.78
C ALA A 269 6.57 15.01 2.49
N GLU A 270 7.60 15.58 1.82
CA GLU A 270 8.95 15.76 2.38
C GLU A 270 8.99 16.71 3.59
N ASN A 271 8.07 17.66 3.67
CA ASN A 271 8.03 18.68 4.71
C ASN A 271 6.95 18.42 5.77
N ALA A 272 6.04 17.47 5.54
CA ALA A 272 4.98 17.15 6.48
C ALA A 272 5.51 16.30 7.65
N ASN A 273 5.15 16.68 8.89
CA ASN A 273 5.42 15.87 10.06
C ASN A 273 4.39 14.75 10.22
N ARG A 274 3.14 15.01 9.80
CA ARG A 274 2.06 14.03 9.84
C ARG A 274 1.19 14.09 8.58
N ILE A 275 1.17 12.97 7.85
CA ILE A 275 0.32 12.75 6.67
C ILE A 275 -0.82 11.82 7.10
N VAL A 276 -2.05 12.20 6.78
CA VAL A 276 -3.26 11.46 7.17
C VAL A 276 -4.10 11.11 5.95
N HIS A 277 -4.52 9.87 5.89
CA HIS A 277 -5.53 9.38 4.96
C HIS A 277 -6.91 9.36 5.63
N ILE A 278 -7.90 9.95 4.98
CA ILE A 278 -9.30 9.79 5.37
C ILE A 278 -9.91 8.77 4.40
N PRO A 279 -10.20 7.53 4.83
CA PRO A 279 -10.67 6.45 3.97
C PRO A 279 -12.17 6.63 3.64
N ARG A 280 -12.48 7.70 2.94
CA ARG A 280 -13.80 8.05 2.44
C ARG A 280 -13.69 8.62 1.03
N VAL A 281 -14.66 8.30 0.18
CA VAL A 281 -14.77 8.89 -1.16
C VAL A 281 -15.31 10.32 -1.00
N LEU A 282 -14.40 11.29 -0.98
CA LEU A 282 -14.73 12.70 -0.76
C LEU A 282 -14.47 13.57 -1.99
N TYR A 283 -13.93 12.99 -3.05
CA TYR A 283 -13.61 13.64 -4.31
C TYR A 283 -14.11 12.79 -5.48
N SER A 284 -14.69 13.42 -6.49
CA SER A 284 -15.16 12.75 -7.68
C SER A 284 -14.67 13.43 -8.95
N CYS A 285 -13.99 12.63 -9.81
CA CYS A 285 -13.46 13.06 -11.10
C CYS A 285 -14.51 12.89 -12.20
N VAL A 286 -14.59 13.83 -13.14
CA VAL A 286 -15.48 13.73 -14.30
C VAL A 286 -14.83 12.88 -15.38
N LYS A 287 -15.57 11.94 -15.97
CA LYS A 287 -15.10 11.13 -17.10
C LYS A 287 -14.81 11.99 -18.34
N GLY A 288 -13.67 11.73 -18.98
CA GLY A 288 -13.29 12.40 -20.22
C GLY A 288 -12.67 13.77 -19.98
N ASP A 289 -12.38 14.09 -18.74
CA ASP A 289 -11.49 15.18 -18.45
C ASP A 289 -10.06 14.73 -18.76
N ASP A 290 -9.59 15.07 -20.01
CA ASP A 290 -8.21 14.81 -20.44
C ASP A 290 -7.17 15.60 -19.59
N ASN A 291 -7.60 16.27 -18.49
CA ASN A 291 -6.69 16.82 -17.49
C ASN A 291 -5.80 15.74 -16.89
N ASP A 292 -6.24 14.48 -16.96
CA ASP A 292 -5.43 13.29 -16.70
C ASP A 292 -4.49 12.93 -17.87
N CYS A 293 -4.26 13.82 -18.87
CA CYS A 293 -3.15 13.64 -19.81
C CYS A 293 -1.84 13.72 -19.03
N ILE A 294 -1.48 12.57 -18.47
CA ILE A 294 -0.26 12.35 -17.71
C ILE A 294 0.91 12.62 -18.65
N ASN A 295 1.62 13.72 -18.40
CA ASN A 295 2.88 13.94 -19.08
C ASN A 295 3.97 13.14 -18.36
N ALA A 296 4.18 11.92 -18.82
CA ALA A 296 5.13 11.01 -18.19
C ALA A 296 6.56 11.59 -18.07
N ASP A 297 7.00 12.48 -18.96
CA ASP A 297 8.33 13.10 -18.84
C ASP A 297 8.35 14.12 -17.70
N THR A 298 7.25 14.85 -17.48
CA THR A 298 7.11 15.77 -16.36
C THR A 298 7.04 15.02 -15.04
N GLU A 299 6.31 13.91 -14.98
CA GLU A 299 6.22 13.08 -13.77
C GLU A 299 7.53 12.38 -13.45
N ILE A 300 8.24 11.83 -14.45
CA ILE A 300 9.61 11.29 -14.27
C ILE A 300 10.54 12.36 -13.72
N LYS A 301 10.47 13.60 -14.26
CA LYS A 301 11.28 14.72 -13.75
C LYS A 301 10.96 15.02 -12.28
N ALA A 302 9.68 14.99 -11.90
CA ALA A 302 9.25 15.20 -10.52
C ALA A 302 9.80 14.13 -9.57
N ILE A 303 9.72 12.84 -9.97
CA ILE A 303 10.28 11.73 -9.21
C ILE A 303 11.81 11.87 -9.07
N VAL A 304 12.51 12.20 -10.16
CA VAL A 304 13.97 12.43 -10.15
C VAL A 304 14.34 13.60 -9.23
N ASN A 305 13.59 14.69 -9.26
CA ASN A 305 13.79 15.84 -8.38
C ASN A 305 13.64 15.44 -6.90
N HIS A 306 12.57 14.69 -6.57
CA HIS A 306 12.36 14.13 -5.23
C HIS A 306 13.56 13.27 -4.77
N LEU A 307 13.98 12.31 -5.60
CA LEU A 307 15.09 11.43 -5.29
C LEU A 307 16.40 12.19 -5.08
N ASN A 308 16.66 13.23 -5.91
CA ASN A 308 17.83 14.10 -5.75
C ASN A 308 17.79 14.89 -4.42
N ARG A 309 16.62 15.43 -4.03
CA ARG A 309 16.46 16.12 -2.73
C ARG A 309 16.68 15.16 -1.57
N ALA A 310 16.25 13.91 -1.71
CA ALA A 310 16.48 12.85 -0.71
C ALA A 310 17.93 12.30 -0.73
N GLY A 311 18.79 12.75 -1.66
CA GLY A 311 20.16 12.24 -1.82
C GLY A 311 20.22 10.79 -2.35
N ILE A 312 19.17 10.33 -3.03
CA ILE A 312 19.03 8.97 -3.54
C ILE A 312 19.30 8.95 -5.04
N LYS A 313 20.23 8.09 -5.46
CA LYS A 313 20.50 7.85 -6.88
C LYS A 313 19.59 6.72 -7.37
N ALA A 314 18.85 6.94 -8.46
CA ALA A 314 18.02 5.92 -9.07
C ALA A 314 17.80 6.21 -10.56
N GLU A 315 17.47 5.18 -11.31
CA GLU A 315 16.91 5.27 -12.64
C GLU A 315 15.40 5.19 -12.55
N VAL A 316 14.70 6.10 -13.25
CA VAL A 316 13.23 6.13 -13.31
C VAL A 316 12.78 5.84 -14.73
N ARG A 317 11.91 4.85 -14.90
CA ARG A 317 11.39 4.42 -16.21
C ARG A 317 9.86 4.35 -16.19
N ARG A 318 9.24 4.53 -17.35
CA ARG A 318 7.82 4.21 -17.57
C ARG A 318 7.61 2.71 -17.43
N THR A 319 6.45 2.33 -16.94
CA THR A 319 5.94 0.95 -17.03
C THR A 319 4.99 0.82 -18.23
N ASP A 320 4.41 -0.35 -18.43
CA ASP A 320 3.36 -0.57 -19.44
C ASP A 320 2.01 0.05 -19.02
N TYR A 321 1.90 0.54 -17.80
CA TYR A 321 0.71 1.19 -17.26
C TYR A 321 0.91 2.70 -17.21
N GLU A 322 -0.02 3.46 -17.77
CA GLU A 322 0.03 4.92 -17.77
C GLU A 322 -0.05 5.47 -16.34
N GLY A 323 0.81 6.45 -16.02
CA GLY A 323 0.93 7.05 -14.66
C GLY A 323 1.64 6.17 -13.64
N TYR A 324 2.25 5.05 -14.07
CA TYR A 324 3.04 4.18 -13.19
C TYR A 324 4.49 4.10 -13.64
N TYR A 325 5.40 4.16 -12.66
CA TYR A 325 6.85 4.27 -12.88
C TYR A 325 7.61 3.19 -12.13
N ARG A 326 8.66 2.66 -12.77
CA ARG A 326 9.65 1.79 -12.13
C ARG A 326 10.81 2.64 -11.64
N ILE A 327 11.15 2.50 -10.37
CA ILE A 327 12.31 3.11 -9.74
C ILE A 327 13.33 2.01 -9.46
N ARG A 328 14.51 2.12 -10.07
CA ARG A 328 15.65 1.24 -9.79
C ARG A 328 16.73 2.04 -9.09
N TYR A 329 16.89 1.80 -7.80
CA TYR A 329 17.89 2.50 -6.99
C TYR A 329 19.28 2.00 -7.36
N THR A 330 20.25 2.92 -7.48
CA THR A 330 21.63 2.59 -7.85
C THR A 330 22.43 2.32 -6.59
N ASN A 331 23.04 1.15 -6.52
CA ASN A 331 24.01 0.80 -5.50
C ASN A 331 25.34 0.48 -6.20
N ASP A 332 26.38 1.26 -5.88
CA ASP A 332 27.73 1.07 -6.42
C ASP A 332 28.50 -0.05 -5.64
N GLU A 333 28.00 -0.45 -4.48
CA GLU A 333 28.60 -1.46 -3.61
C GLU A 333 28.10 -2.86 -3.98
N LYS A 334 28.96 -3.85 -3.83
CA LYS A 334 28.63 -5.26 -4.00
C LYS A 334 28.83 -6.00 -2.67
N PRO A 335 27.93 -5.79 -1.68
CA PRO A 335 28.06 -6.42 -0.37
C PRO A 335 27.89 -7.94 -0.47
N LEU A 336 28.46 -8.68 0.47
CA LEU A 336 28.22 -10.12 0.58
C LEU A 336 26.78 -10.39 0.97
N VAL A 337 26.11 -11.25 0.21
CA VAL A 337 24.74 -11.73 0.47
C VAL A 337 24.78 -13.19 0.91
N SER A 338 24.23 -13.50 2.08
CA SER A 338 24.08 -14.89 2.54
C SER A 338 22.68 -15.41 2.19
N ILE A 339 22.59 -16.44 1.37
CA ILE A 339 21.32 -17.10 1.04
C ILE A 339 21.15 -18.31 1.96
N LEU A 340 20.10 -18.29 2.77
CA LEU A 340 19.74 -19.32 3.75
C LEU A 340 18.67 -20.23 3.15
N ILE A 341 18.98 -21.51 2.96
CA ILE A 341 18.09 -22.49 2.32
C ILE A 341 17.89 -23.67 3.27
N PRO A 342 16.79 -23.71 4.05
CA PRO A 342 16.40 -24.91 4.76
C PRO A 342 16.12 -26.05 3.79
N ASN A 343 16.68 -27.24 4.03
CA ASN A 343 16.44 -28.40 3.19
C ASN A 343 16.27 -29.66 4.03
N LYS A 344 15.35 -30.54 3.60
CA LYS A 344 15.18 -31.88 4.10
C LYS A 344 14.84 -32.80 2.93
N ASP A 345 15.73 -33.75 2.65
CA ASP A 345 15.60 -34.62 1.47
C ASP A 345 15.45 -33.77 0.19
N GLU A 346 14.39 -33.84 -0.60
CA GLU A 346 14.03 -32.92 -1.71
C GLU A 346 15.22 -32.46 -2.60
N ARG A 347 16.09 -33.40 -2.96
CA ARG A 347 17.31 -33.15 -3.76
C ARG A 347 17.03 -32.42 -5.07
N ASP A 348 15.97 -32.84 -5.78
CA ASP A 348 15.68 -32.31 -7.12
C ASP A 348 15.13 -30.88 -7.06
N SER A 349 14.36 -30.54 -6.04
CA SER A 349 13.89 -29.18 -5.76
C SER A 349 15.08 -28.26 -5.45
N LEU A 350 15.97 -28.70 -4.56
CA LEU A 350 17.18 -27.97 -4.22
C LEU A 350 18.12 -27.76 -5.42
N ASP A 351 18.31 -28.81 -6.27
CA ASP A 351 19.15 -28.71 -7.47
C ASP A 351 18.60 -27.67 -8.47
N LYS A 352 17.28 -27.64 -8.64
CA LYS A 352 16.59 -26.65 -9.46
C LYS A 352 16.76 -25.23 -8.92
N CYS A 353 16.56 -25.05 -7.61
CA CYS A 353 16.77 -23.78 -6.91
C CYS A 353 18.21 -23.29 -7.10
N LEU A 354 19.21 -24.09 -6.77
CA LEU A 354 20.62 -23.70 -6.88
C LEU A 354 21.03 -23.37 -8.33
N LYS A 355 20.52 -24.11 -9.32
CA LYS A 355 20.75 -23.79 -10.75
C LYS A 355 20.18 -22.44 -11.14
N SER A 356 18.98 -22.09 -10.66
CA SER A 356 18.35 -20.82 -10.94
C SER A 356 19.12 -19.64 -10.28
N ILE A 357 19.62 -19.83 -9.05
CA ILE A 357 20.50 -18.86 -8.38
C ILE A 357 21.79 -18.65 -9.17
N ALA A 358 22.46 -19.76 -9.59
CA ALA A 358 23.71 -19.72 -10.34
C ALA A 358 23.60 -19.12 -11.75
N ALA A 359 22.39 -19.00 -12.29
CA ALA A 359 22.09 -18.30 -13.54
C ALA A 359 21.96 -16.78 -13.37
N GLY A 360 21.93 -16.28 -12.13
CA GLY A 360 21.88 -14.85 -11.81
C GLY A 360 23.19 -14.13 -12.15
N THR A 361 23.12 -12.80 -12.12
CA THR A 361 24.24 -11.90 -12.50
C THR A 361 25.12 -11.50 -11.31
N TYR A 362 24.61 -11.63 -10.09
CA TYR A 362 25.34 -11.33 -8.86
C TYR A 362 26.11 -12.55 -8.36
N ASN A 363 27.39 -12.40 -8.06
CA ASN A 363 28.27 -13.51 -7.66
C ASN A 363 28.85 -13.40 -6.24
N ASN A 364 28.82 -12.20 -5.60
CA ASN A 364 29.28 -12.06 -4.21
C ASN A 364 28.23 -12.62 -3.20
N ILE A 365 28.01 -13.93 -3.30
CA ILE A 365 27.01 -14.70 -2.56
C ILE A 365 27.72 -15.80 -1.79
N GLU A 366 27.31 -16.05 -0.55
CA GLU A 366 27.50 -17.34 0.11
C GLU A 366 26.15 -18.09 0.21
N ILE A 367 26.15 -19.38 -0.09
CA ILE A 367 25.00 -20.26 0.06
C ILE A 367 25.15 -21.08 1.34
N ILE A 368 24.13 -21.04 2.19
CA ILE A 368 24.07 -21.84 3.43
C ILE A 368 22.87 -22.75 3.35
N ILE A 369 23.10 -24.00 3.03
CA ILE A 369 22.06 -25.03 3.09
C ILE A 369 21.97 -25.51 4.54
N ILE A 370 20.78 -25.39 5.12
CA ILE A 370 20.53 -25.80 6.49
C ILE A 370 19.85 -27.17 6.44
N GLU A 371 20.65 -28.19 6.66
CA GLU A 371 20.24 -29.60 6.67
C GLU A 371 19.33 -29.87 7.87
N ASN A 372 18.11 -30.33 7.61
CA ASN A 372 17.06 -30.56 8.61
C ASN A 372 16.65 -32.03 8.70
N ASN A 373 17.53 -32.89 9.22
CA ASN A 373 17.25 -34.32 9.46
C ASN A 373 16.80 -35.08 8.21
N SER A 374 17.53 -34.93 7.10
CA SER A 374 17.35 -35.76 5.91
C SER A 374 17.63 -37.24 6.20
N THR A 375 16.96 -38.11 5.50
CA THR A 375 17.06 -39.56 5.67
C THR A 375 17.54 -40.27 4.41
N GLU A 376 17.47 -39.61 3.26
CA GLU A 376 17.85 -40.18 1.97
C GLU A 376 19.37 -40.09 1.74
N PRO A 377 20.08 -41.21 1.53
CA PRO A 377 21.52 -41.20 1.26
C PRO A 377 21.91 -40.34 0.06
N GLU A 378 21.05 -40.27 -0.96
CA GLU A 378 21.24 -39.48 -2.19
C GLU A 378 21.32 -37.99 -1.90
N THR A 379 20.62 -37.48 -0.89
CA THR A 379 20.68 -36.09 -0.43
C THR A 379 22.09 -35.79 0.09
N PHE A 380 22.66 -36.63 0.92
CA PHE A 380 24.03 -36.44 1.46
C PHE A 380 25.10 -36.54 0.37
N GLU A 381 24.91 -37.44 -0.61
CA GLU A 381 25.81 -37.53 -1.78
C GLU A 381 25.74 -36.26 -2.62
N TYR A 382 24.55 -35.74 -2.80
CA TYR A 382 24.37 -34.44 -3.49
C TYR A 382 25.09 -33.33 -2.75
N TYR A 383 24.94 -33.21 -1.43
CA TYR A 383 25.63 -32.18 -0.64
C TYR A 383 27.15 -32.25 -0.79
N LYS A 384 27.75 -33.43 -0.81
CA LYS A 384 29.20 -33.61 -1.02
C LYS A 384 29.66 -33.11 -2.40
N SER A 385 28.79 -33.17 -3.40
CA SER A 385 29.10 -32.73 -4.77
C SER A 385 28.99 -31.23 -4.99
N LEU A 386 28.34 -30.48 -4.10
CA LEU A 386 28.02 -29.06 -4.28
C LEU A 386 29.25 -28.14 -4.47
N PRO A 387 30.34 -28.26 -3.67
CA PRO A 387 31.53 -27.43 -3.83
C PRO A 387 32.15 -27.54 -5.23
N GLU A 388 32.21 -28.75 -5.79
CA GLU A 388 32.74 -28.98 -7.13
C GLU A 388 31.79 -28.48 -8.24
N ARG A 389 30.47 -28.73 -8.07
CA ARG A 389 29.45 -28.29 -9.05
C ARG A 389 29.34 -26.79 -9.22
N TYR A 390 29.56 -26.04 -8.15
CA TYR A 390 29.41 -24.59 -8.12
C TYR A 390 30.73 -23.86 -7.89
N ASP A 391 31.87 -24.50 -8.20
CA ASP A 391 33.19 -23.89 -8.11
C ASP A 391 33.25 -22.60 -8.96
N GLY A 392 33.69 -21.51 -8.36
CA GLY A 392 33.80 -20.21 -9.01
C GLY A 392 32.45 -19.52 -9.33
N LYS A 393 31.29 -20.10 -8.96
CA LYS A 393 29.98 -19.47 -9.20
C LYS A 393 29.57 -18.52 -8.07
N PHE A 394 29.91 -18.83 -6.85
CA PHE A 394 29.61 -18.08 -5.66
C PHE A 394 30.91 -17.69 -4.96
N GLU A 395 31.22 -16.39 -4.91
CA GLU A 395 32.48 -15.90 -4.32
C GLU A 395 32.61 -16.24 -2.84
N GLY A 396 31.49 -16.22 -2.09
CA GLY A 396 31.42 -16.62 -0.69
C GLY A 396 31.34 -18.13 -0.47
N GLY A 397 31.23 -18.91 -1.57
CA GLY A 397 31.15 -20.36 -1.56
C GLY A 397 29.78 -20.92 -1.17
N ILE A 398 29.70 -22.27 -1.09
CA ILE A 398 28.53 -23.03 -0.69
C ILE A 398 28.89 -23.97 0.44
N LYS A 399 28.08 -24.01 1.49
CA LYS A 399 28.28 -24.90 2.63
C LYS A 399 26.96 -25.48 3.13
N VAL A 400 27.05 -26.66 3.74
CA VAL A 400 25.95 -27.32 4.41
C VAL A 400 26.21 -27.29 5.91
N VAL A 401 25.22 -26.88 6.70
CA VAL A 401 25.24 -26.84 8.15
C VAL A 401 24.10 -27.72 8.69
N SER A 402 24.40 -28.64 9.59
CA SER A 402 23.38 -29.52 10.15
C SER A 402 22.70 -28.86 11.34
N TRP A 403 21.39 -28.76 11.27
CA TRP A 403 20.55 -28.31 12.38
C TRP A 403 19.95 -29.52 13.08
N GLU A 404 20.37 -29.78 14.31
CA GLU A 404 19.86 -30.86 15.11
C GLU A 404 18.58 -30.47 15.84
N SER A 405 17.43 -30.98 15.35
CA SER A 405 16.15 -30.77 16.02
C SER A 405 15.83 -31.89 16.97
N ASN A 406 15.03 -31.61 18.00
CA ASN A 406 14.42 -32.62 18.87
C ASN A 406 13.25 -33.35 18.16
N GLY A 407 13.26 -33.43 16.84
CA GLY A 407 12.28 -34.17 16.01
C GLY A 407 11.10 -33.37 15.47
N LEU A 408 10.89 -32.11 15.89
CA LEU A 408 9.80 -31.26 15.39
C LEU A 408 10.35 -30.24 14.39
N PHE A 409 9.63 -30.04 13.29
CA PHE A 409 9.94 -29.00 12.31
C PHE A 409 9.66 -27.61 12.91
N ASN A 410 10.64 -26.71 12.81
CA ASN A 410 10.50 -25.31 13.22
C ASN A 410 11.25 -24.41 12.25
N TYR A 411 10.52 -23.81 11.30
CA TYR A 411 11.07 -22.93 10.27
C TYR A 411 11.82 -21.73 10.88
N SER A 412 11.27 -21.16 11.95
CA SER A 412 11.87 -20.01 12.65
C SER A 412 13.23 -20.37 13.25
N ALA A 413 13.31 -21.47 14.00
CA ALA A 413 14.55 -21.91 14.63
C ALA A 413 15.63 -22.30 13.59
N ILE A 414 15.22 -22.96 12.51
CA ILE A 414 16.12 -23.33 11.40
C ILE A 414 16.76 -22.08 10.79
N ASN A 415 15.98 -21.05 10.49
CA ASN A 415 16.51 -19.82 9.89
C ASN A 415 17.33 -18.99 10.89
N ASN A 416 16.97 -18.94 12.18
CA ASN A 416 17.80 -18.34 13.22
C ASN A 416 19.17 -19.04 13.31
N TYR A 417 19.20 -20.36 13.22
CA TYR A 417 20.44 -21.14 13.16
C TYR A 417 21.24 -20.82 11.87
N GLY A 418 20.55 -20.70 10.74
CA GLY A 418 21.15 -20.28 9.47
C GLY A 418 21.82 -18.91 9.60
N ARG A 419 21.15 -17.93 10.23
CA ARG A 419 21.73 -16.61 10.51
C ARG A 419 23.03 -16.69 11.33
N ALA A 420 23.06 -17.51 12.36
CA ALA A 420 24.27 -17.69 13.18
C ALA A 420 25.49 -18.22 12.39
N ASN A 421 25.24 -18.84 11.23
CA ASN A 421 26.27 -19.35 10.33
C ASN A 421 26.57 -18.40 9.15
N ALA A 422 25.82 -17.30 8.99
CA ALA A 422 25.94 -16.36 7.88
C ALA A 422 26.93 -15.24 8.18
N LYS A 423 27.63 -14.77 7.13
CA LYS A 423 28.62 -13.68 7.19
C LYS A 423 28.19 -12.46 6.40
N GLY A 424 27.18 -12.59 5.53
CA GLY A 424 26.72 -11.52 4.66
C GLY A 424 26.09 -10.36 5.43
N GLU A 425 26.25 -9.17 4.88
CA GLU A 425 25.58 -7.96 5.37
C GLU A 425 24.07 -7.98 5.08
N TYR A 426 23.68 -8.75 4.08
CA TYR A 426 22.30 -9.01 3.68
C TYR A 426 22.02 -10.50 3.72
N LEU A 427 20.85 -10.85 4.20
CA LEU A 427 20.36 -12.22 4.24
C LEU A 427 19.24 -12.39 3.22
N VAL A 428 19.27 -13.45 2.45
CA VAL A 428 18.11 -13.91 1.69
C VAL A 428 17.59 -15.18 2.35
N LEU A 429 16.35 -15.13 2.81
CA LEU A 429 15.59 -16.31 3.23
C LEU A 429 14.97 -16.89 1.96
N LEU A 430 15.28 -18.14 1.66
CA LEU A 430 14.87 -18.77 0.41
C LEU A 430 14.44 -20.21 0.65
N ASN A 431 13.23 -20.57 0.21
CA ASN A 431 12.80 -21.96 0.23
C ASN A 431 13.54 -22.77 -0.83
N ASN A 432 13.75 -24.07 -0.56
CA ASN A 432 14.44 -24.98 -1.47
C ASN A 432 13.66 -25.31 -2.74
N ASP A 433 12.37 -24.97 -2.81
CA ASP A 433 11.45 -25.20 -3.92
C ASP A 433 11.13 -23.89 -4.71
N ILE A 434 12.01 -22.91 -4.60
CA ILE A 434 11.98 -21.66 -5.41
C ILE A 434 12.82 -21.84 -6.68
N GLU A 435 12.29 -21.40 -7.80
CA GLU A 435 13.01 -21.24 -9.07
C GLU A 435 13.00 -19.77 -9.49
N ILE A 436 14.15 -19.12 -9.45
CA ILE A 436 14.30 -17.70 -9.80
C ILE A 436 14.16 -17.51 -11.31
N ILE A 437 13.36 -16.51 -11.70
CA ILE A 437 13.12 -16.13 -13.10
C ILE A 437 13.99 -14.91 -13.48
N SER A 438 13.98 -13.86 -12.65
CA SER A 438 14.72 -12.61 -12.89
C SER A 438 16.22 -12.83 -12.68
N ARG A 439 17.05 -12.57 -13.69
CA ARG A 439 18.49 -12.83 -13.59
C ARG A 439 19.23 -11.89 -12.64
N ASP A 440 18.79 -10.65 -12.57
CA ASP A 440 19.36 -9.58 -11.73
C ASP A 440 18.62 -9.41 -10.39
N TRP A 441 17.99 -10.49 -9.91
CA TRP A 441 17.14 -10.48 -8.71
C TRP A 441 17.83 -10.02 -7.42
N ILE A 442 19.11 -10.36 -7.23
CA ILE A 442 19.88 -9.92 -6.05
C ILE A 442 20.18 -8.43 -6.16
N GLU A 443 20.61 -7.95 -7.34
CA GLU A 443 20.85 -6.53 -7.58
C GLU A 443 19.57 -5.72 -7.40
N GLU A 444 18.43 -6.24 -7.85
CA GLU A 444 17.12 -5.59 -7.68
C GLU A 444 16.77 -5.50 -6.20
N MET A 445 16.80 -6.61 -5.45
CA MET A 445 16.55 -6.60 -4.00
C MET A 445 17.53 -5.71 -3.24
N LEU A 446 18.83 -5.75 -3.56
CA LEU A 446 19.84 -4.89 -2.96
C LEU A 446 19.57 -3.42 -3.24
N SER A 447 19.12 -3.09 -4.47
CA SER A 447 18.81 -1.71 -4.84
C SER A 447 17.86 -1.06 -3.85
N VAL A 448 16.84 -1.80 -3.41
CA VAL A 448 15.85 -1.36 -2.41
C VAL A 448 16.38 -1.52 -0.99
N CYS A 449 16.91 -2.69 -0.66
CA CYS A 449 17.26 -3.05 0.71
C CYS A 449 18.45 -2.23 1.26
N THR A 450 19.33 -1.67 0.41
CA THR A 450 20.43 -0.79 0.85
C THR A 450 19.96 0.57 1.35
N ARG A 451 18.78 1.01 1.00
CA ARG A 451 18.18 2.26 1.51
C ARG A 451 18.11 2.24 3.03
N LYS A 452 18.30 3.40 3.67
CA LYS A 452 18.30 3.51 5.15
C LYS A 452 16.95 3.18 5.76
N ASP A 453 15.87 3.53 5.07
CA ASP A 453 14.48 3.35 5.49
C ASP A 453 13.93 1.95 5.22
N ALA A 454 14.46 1.21 4.23
CA ALA A 454 14.02 -0.15 3.92
C ALA A 454 14.76 -1.19 4.78
N GLY A 455 14.03 -2.09 5.41
CA GLY A 455 14.59 -3.21 6.19
C GLY A 455 14.46 -4.54 5.48
N ILE A 456 13.34 -4.74 4.79
CA ILE A 456 12.95 -6.01 4.15
C ILE A 456 12.45 -5.74 2.74
N VAL A 457 12.80 -6.64 1.81
CA VAL A 457 12.31 -6.66 0.44
C VAL A 457 11.81 -8.06 0.09
N GLY A 458 10.60 -8.17 -0.44
CA GLY A 458 10.00 -9.43 -0.88
C GLY A 458 9.77 -9.51 -2.37
N ALA A 459 9.91 -10.71 -2.92
CA ALA A 459 9.72 -11.03 -4.33
C ALA A 459 8.26 -11.25 -4.71
N LYS A 460 7.94 -11.15 -5.99
CA LYS A 460 6.70 -11.65 -6.59
C LYS A 460 6.83 -13.14 -6.89
N LEU A 461 5.88 -13.93 -6.37
CA LEU A 461 5.93 -15.37 -6.57
C LEU A 461 4.73 -15.86 -7.39
N TYR A 462 4.99 -16.86 -8.22
CA TYR A 462 4.00 -17.53 -9.04
C TYR A 462 3.85 -19.01 -8.68
N TYR A 463 2.68 -19.54 -8.85
CA TYR A 463 2.44 -20.97 -8.96
C TYR A 463 2.99 -21.50 -10.29
N PRO A 464 3.19 -22.84 -10.42
CA PRO A 464 3.69 -23.45 -11.66
C PRO A 464 2.77 -23.26 -12.88
N ASP A 465 1.53 -22.83 -12.69
CA ASP A 465 0.53 -22.54 -13.73
C ASP A 465 0.49 -21.07 -14.16
N ASP A 466 1.53 -20.29 -13.83
CA ASP A 466 1.64 -18.85 -14.09
C ASP A 466 0.59 -17.97 -13.39
N THR A 467 -0.06 -18.47 -12.35
CA THR A 467 -0.89 -17.60 -11.51
C THR A 467 -0.10 -17.04 -10.32
N ILE A 468 -0.48 -15.85 -9.86
CA ILE A 468 0.16 -15.19 -8.71
C ILE A 468 -0.08 -16.01 -7.45
N GLN A 469 0.99 -16.34 -6.71
CA GLN A 469 0.95 -16.91 -5.38
C GLN A 469 1.15 -15.84 -4.30
N HIS A 470 2.04 -14.89 -4.56
CA HIS A 470 2.38 -13.82 -3.64
C HIS A 470 2.63 -12.49 -4.37
N ALA A 471 1.89 -11.47 -3.95
CA ALA A 471 2.07 -10.08 -4.36
C ALA A 471 1.89 -9.14 -3.14
N GLY A 472 2.62 -9.44 -2.05
CA GLY A 472 2.49 -8.76 -0.77
C GLY A 472 1.50 -9.44 0.19
N ILE A 473 1.66 -9.16 1.47
CA ILE A 473 0.79 -9.67 2.55
C ILE A 473 0.16 -8.48 3.29
N VAL A 474 -1.16 -8.54 3.40
CA VAL A 474 -1.95 -7.63 4.23
C VAL A 474 -2.29 -8.32 5.55
N ALA A 475 -2.06 -7.63 6.66
CA ALA A 475 -2.43 -8.10 8.00
C ALA A 475 -3.90 -7.82 8.31
N ALA A 476 -4.45 -8.50 9.30
CA ALA A 476 -5.85 -8.36 9.76
C ALA A 476 -6.92 -8.65 8.68
N ILE A 477 -6.57 -9.44 7.64
CA ILE A 477 -7.52 -9.95 6.65
C ILE A 477 -7.42 -11.50 6.51
N GLY A 478 -8.42 -12.11 5.91
CA GLY A 478 -8.48 -13.54 5.61
C GLY A 478 -9.57 -14.30 6.35
N GLY A 479 -10.40 -15.07 5.60
CA GLY A 479 -11.62 -15.71 6.11
C GLY A 479 -11.40 -16.86 7.09
N HIS A 480 -10.29 -17.59 7.02
CA HIS A 480 -10.09 -18.79 7.81
C HIS A 480 -9.49 -18.55 9.20
N ALA A 481 -8.83 -17.42 9.41
CA ALA A 481 -8.08 -17.12 10.62
C ALA A 481 -8.54 -15.82 11.27
N ARG A 482 -9.77 -15.36 11.02
CA ARG A 482 -10.24 -14.03 11.39
C ARG A 482 -9.21 -12.96 11.08
N GLY A 483 -8.63 -13.04 9.89
CA GLY A 483 -7.75 -12.01 9.45
C GLY A 483 -6.50 -11.85 10.32
N VAL A 484 -5.67 -12.87 10.43
CA VAL A 484 -4.30 -12.62 10.89
C VAL A 484 -3.49 -12.01 9.77
N ALA A 485 -3.46 -12.65 8.61
CA ALA A 485 -2.81 -12.13 7.41
C ALA A 485 -3.19 -12.97 6.17
N SER A 486 -3.11 -12.38 4.99
CA SER A 486 -3.31 -13.08 3.72
C SER A 486 -2.40 -12.54 2.63
N ASN A 487 -1.94 -13.43 1.76
CA ASN A 487 -1.34 -13.08 0.48
C ASN A 487 -2.40 -12.40 -0.39
N MET A 488 -2.00 -11.34 -1.10
CA MET A 488 -2.88 -10.57 -1.96
C MET A 488 -2.83 -11.06 -3.41
N LEU A 489 -3.97 -10.93 -4.12
CA LEU A 489 -4.12 -11.20 -5.54
C LEU A 489 -3.77 -12.64 -5.96
N VAL A 490 -3.92 -13.58 -5.04
CA VAL A 490 -3.67 -15.01 -5.30
C VAL A 490 -4.58 -15.53 -6.41
N GLY A 491 -4.00 -16.22 -7.39
CA GLY A 491 -4.71 -16.78 -8.53
C GLY A 491 -4.91 -15.81 -9.70
N LEU A 492 -4.43 -14.56 -9.59
CA LEU A 492 -4.43 -13.64 -10.73
C LEU A 492 -3.40 -14.09 -11.78
N ASP A 493 -3.77 -13.96 -13.06
CA ASP A 493 -2.90 -14.31 -14.17
C ASP A 493 -1.64 -13.43 -14.20
N ARG A 494 -0.46 -14.04 -14.37
CA ARG A 494 0.83 -13.37 -14.51
C ARG A 494 0.84 -12.30 -15.60
N TYR A 495 0.18 -12.60 -16.72
CA TYR A 495 0.14 -11.75 -17.91
C TYR A 495 -1.08 -10.81 -17.95
N GLY A 496 -1.83 -10.75 -16.85
CA GLY A 496 -2.95 -9.83 -16.68
C GLY A 496 -2.53 -8.37 -16.42
N ASP A 497 -3.52 -7.54 -16.11
CA ASP A 497 -3.35 -6.09 -15.87
C ASP A 497 -2.75 -5.74 -14.49
N GLY A 498 -2.29 -6.72 -13.73
CA GLY A 498 -1.77 -6.50 -12.37
C GLY A 498 -2.86 -6.30 -11.29
N GLY A 499 -4.12 -6.50 -11.63
CA GLY A 499 -5.27 -6.40 -10.73
C GLY A 499 -5.60 -4.97 -10.31
N TYR A 500 -6.36 -4.83 -9.22
CA TYR A 500 -6.82 -3.53 -8.73
C TYR A 500 -5.67 -2.51 -8.60
N MET A 501 -5.78 -1.38 -9.32
CA MET A 501 -4.75 -0.31 -9.37
C MET A 501 -3.35 -0.86 -9.70
N HIS A 502 -3.26 -1.89 -10.53
CA HIS A 502 -2.00 -2.56 -10.94
C HIS A 502 -1.10 -3.02 -9.77
N LYS A 503 -1.68 -3.28 -8.59
CA LYS A 503 -0.93 -3.51 -7.34
C LYS A 503 0.02 -4.71 -7.39
N ALA A 504 -0.23 -5.71 -8.24
CA ALA A 504 0.71 -6.82 -8.43
C ALA A 504 1.93 -6.45 -9.28
N SER A 505 1.93 -5.29 -9.94
CA SER A 505 2.95 -4.87 -10.90
C SER A 505 3.71 -3.60 -10.47
N VAL A 506 3.42 -3.09 -9.27
CA VAL A 506 3.94 -1.82 -8.76
C VAL A 506 4.70 -2.04 -7.46
N MET A 507 5.90 -1.45 -7.36
CA MET A 507 6.67 -1.42 -6.12
C MET A 507 5.90 -0.61 -5.07
N GLN A 508 5.74 -1.16 -3.87
CA GLN A 508 4.99 -0.52 -2.78
C GLN A 508 5.32 -1.12 -1.42
N ASP A 509 5.02 -0.36 -0.37
CA ASP A 509 5.15 -0.86 0.99
C ASP A 509 3.96 -1.75 1.36
N TYR A 510 4.24 -2.83 2.09
CA TYR A 510 3.27 -3.75 2.66
C TYR A 510 3.53 -3.98 4.15
N SER A 511 2.54 -4.50 4.86
CA SER A 511 2.73 -4.91 6.24
C SER A 511 3.63 -6.13 6.37
N ALA A 512 3.61 -7.02 5.37
CA ALA A 512 4.52 -8.14 5.31
C ALA A 512 4.72 -8.65 3.88
N VAL A 513 5.77 -9.46 3.70
CA VAL A 513 6.07 -10.27 2.52
C VAL A 513 6.46 -11.67 2.97
N THR A 514 6.30 -12.67 2.09
CA THR A 514 6.62 -14.07 2.45
C THR A 514 8.11 -14.34 2.53
N ALA A 515 8.51 -15.09 3.54
CA ALA A 515 9.90 -15.58 3.67
C ALA A 515 10.28 -16.70 2.70
N ALA A 516 9.39 -17.09 1.79
CA ALA A 516 9.75 -18.02 0.72
C ALA A 516 10.83 -17.45 -0.21
N CYS A 517 10.83 -16.11 -0.44
CA CYS A 517 11.91 -15.35 -1.08
C CYS A 517 11.90 -13.91 -0.56
N LEU A 518 12.76 -13.63 0.42
CA LEU A 518 12.80 -12.36 1.14
C LEU A 518 14.26 -11.97 1.44
N MET A 519 14.62 -10.71 1.15
CA MET A 519 15.90 -10.13 1.59
C MET A 519 15.69 -9.23 2.80
N ILE A 520 16.62 -9.33 3.78
CA ILE A 520 16.65 -8.48 4.98
C ILE A 520 18.09 -8.08 5.29
N LYS A 521 18.31 -6.86 5.77
CA LYS A 521 19.61 -6.49 6.35
C LYS A 521 19.94 -7.39 7.54
N ALA A 522 21.14 -7.93 7.60
CA ALA A 522 21.59 -8.73 8.74
C ALA A 522 21.50 -7.93 10.06
N SER A 523 21.87 -6.65 10.02
CA SER A 523 21.77 -5.74 11.17
C SER A 523 20.32 -5.54 11.65
N VAL A 524 19.36 -5.44 10.73
CA VAL A 524 17.93 -5.33 11.07
C VAL A 524 17.43 -6.66 11.65
N TYR A 525 17.79 -7.80 11.03
CA TYR A 525 17.44 -9.13 11.53
C TYR A 525 17.90 -9.31 12.99
N ASP A 526 19.17 -8.95 13.28
CA ASP A 526 19.73 -9.05 14.62
C ASP A 526 19.07 -8.07 15.60
N GLN A 527 18.83 -6.82 15.19
CA GLN A 527 18.17 -5.79 15.99
C GLN A 527 16.77 -6.20 16.45
N ILE A 528 15.99 -6.85 15.58
CA ILE A 528 14.62 -7.27 15.88
C ILE A 528 14.54 -8.66 16.51
N GLY A 529 15.70 -9.32 16.74
CA GLY A 529 15.81 -10.63 17.36
C GLY A 529 15.42 -11.80 16.46
N GLY A 530 15.56 -11.66 15.13
CA GLY A 530 15.27 -12.72 14.15
C GLY A 530 13.83 -13.20 14.17
N PHE A 531 13.61 -14.46 13.80
CA PHE A 531 12.29 -15.11 13.86
C PHE A 531 11.86 -15.43 15.30
N GLU A 532 10.56 -15.38 15.54
CA GLU A 532 9.91 -15.84 16.76
C GLU A 532 9.73 -17.37 16.72
N GLU A 533 10.50 -18.11 17.51
CA GLU A 533 10.52 -19.58 17.43
C GLU A 533 9.24 -20.27 17.93
N ARG A 534 8.33 -19.54 18.59
CA ARG A 534 6.98 -20.01 18.91
C ARG A 534 6.09 -20.12 17.68
N LEU A 535 6.40 -19.37 16.62
CA LEU A 535 5.75 -19.47 15.32
C LEU A 535 6.53 -20.45 14.46
N THR A 536 6.18 -21.72 14.58
CA THR A 536 6.97 -22.80 14.00
C THR A 536 6.76 -22.96 12.50
N VAL A 537 5.58 -22.59 11.99
CA VAL A 537 5.19 -22.77 10.58
C VAL A 537 4.45 -21.56 10.03
N ALA A 538 3.33 -21.14 10.64
CA ALA A 538 2.49 -20.07 10.12
C ALA A 538 2.88 -18.71 10.71
N PHE A 539 2.70 -17.64 9.90
CA PHE A 539 2.85 -16.24 10.30
C PHE A 539 4.23 -15.84 10.84
N ASN A 540 5.23 -16.66 10.74
CA ASN A 540 6.59 -16.33 11.17
C ASN A 540 7.19 -15.19 10.33
N ASP A 541 6.96 -15.17 9.02
CA ASP A 541 7.31 -14.10 8.10
C ASP A 541 6.52 -12.80 8.39
N VAL A 542 5.23 -12.92 8.67
CA VAL A 542 4.39 -11.78 9.07
C VAL A 542 4.91 -11.15 10.35
N ASP A 543 5.22 -11.95 11.38
CA ASP A 543 5.80 -11.47 12.64
C ASP A 543 7.16 -10.79 12.44
N LEU A 544 8.03 -11.38 11.62
CA LEU A 544 9.35 -10.80 11.28
C LEU A 544 9.19 -9.43 10.64
N CYS A 545 8.30 -9.32 9.65
CA CYS A 545 8.02 -8.07 8.95
C CYS A 545 7.40 -7.01 9.89
N LEU A 546 6.43 -7.39 10.73
CA LEU A 546 5.82 -6.47 11.69
C LEU A 546 6.83 -6.00 12.76
N LYS A 547 7.79 -6.84 13.17
CA LYS A 547 8.89 -6.42 14.04
C LYS A 547 9.81 -5.40 13.36
N ALA A 548 10.14 -5.61 12.09
CA ALA A 548 10.95 -4.66 11.31
C ALA A 548 10.22 -3.31 11.17
N ARG A 549 8.92 -3.33 10.85
CA ARG A 549 8.10 -2.11 10.81
C ARG A 549 8.04 -1.40 12.16
N LYS A 550 7.84 -2.13 13.26
CA LYS A 550 7.86 -1.57 14.62
C LYS A 550 9.21 -0.94 14.97
N ALA A 551 10.29 -1.42 14.38
CA ALA A 551 11.63 -0.83 14.52
C ALA A 551 11.87 0.37 13.58
N GLY A 552 10.85 0.81 12.81
CA GLY A 552 10.90 1.98 11.93
C GLY A 552 11.35 1.69 10.50
N TYR A 553 11.41 0.42 10.08
CA TYR A 553 11.82 0.05 8.73
C TYR A 553 10.62 -0.25 7.84
N LEU A 554 10.72 0.11 6.56
CA LEU A 554 9.78 -0.28 5.52
C LEU A 554 9.97 -1.75 5.14
N VAL A 555 8.86 -2.38 4.78
CA VAL A 555 8.79 -3.70 4.16
C VAL A 555 8.26 -3.51 2.75
N VAL A 556 9.13 -3.68 1.77
CA VAL A 556 8.85 -3.33 0.37
C VAL A 556 8.56 -4.58 -0.44
N TYR A 557 7.49 -4.57 -1.18
CA TYR A 557 7.21 -5.55 -2.22
C TYR A 557 7.81 -5.08 -3.54
N ASP A 558 8.68 -5.89 -4.12
CA ASP A 558 9.32 -5.63 -5.40
C ASP A 558 8.79 -6.57 -6.49
N PRO A 559 7.93 -6.09 -7.40
CA PRO A 559 7.34 -6.91 -8.45
C PRO A 559 8.32 -7.31 -9.56
N TYR A 560 9.52 -6.72 -9.60
CA TYR A 560 10.53 -6.98 -10.63
C TYR A 560 11.44 -8.17 -10.28
N VAL A 561 11.37 -8.63 -9.04
CA VAL A 561 11.96 -9.88 -8.59
C VAL A 561 10.92 -10.99 -8.72
N GLU A 562 11.02 -11.81 -9.74
CA GLU A 562 10.06 -12.86 -10.05
C GLU A 562 10.64 -14.26 -9.83
N ALA A 563 9.84 -15.14 -9.25
CA ALA A 563 10.19 -16.55 -9.07
C ALA A 563 8.95 -17.46 -9.09
N TYR A 564 9.13 -18.72 -9.48
CA TYR A 564 8.17 -19.77 -9.21
C TYR A 564 8.38 -20.35 -7.82
N HIS A 565 7.30 -20.69 -7.13
CA HIS A 565 7.32 -21.40 -5.87
C HIS A 565 6.48 -22.67 -5.98
N TYR A 566 7.15 -23.82 -5.95
CA TYR A 566 6.55 -25.16 -6.16
C TYR A 566 5.94 -25.73 -4.88
N GLU A 567 5.25 -24.92 -4.10
CA GLU A 567 4.72 -25.18 -2.77
C GLU A 567 4.08 -26.58 -2.61
N SER A 568 4.16 -27.14 -1.40
CA SER A 568 3.42 -28.32 -0.92
C SER A 568 3.96 -29.72 -1.24
N LYS A 569 5.16 -29.86 -1.78
CA LYS A 569 5.71 -31.21 -1.95
C LYS A 569 6.10 -31.89 -0.63
N SER A 570 6.59 -31.11 0.34
CA SER A 570 7.15 -31.63 1.59
C SER A 570 6.23 -31.54 2.82
N ARG A 571 5.26 -30.65 2.88
CA ARG A 571 4.46 -30.37 4.09
C ARG A 571 3.11 -31.09 4.18
N GLY A 572 2.49 -31.44 3.04
CA GLY A 572 1.11 -31.93 3.01
C GLY A 572 0.10 -30.88 3.52
N GLN A 573 -1.18 -31.25 3.57
CA GLN A 573 -2.26 -30.35 4.06
C GLN A 573 -2.26 -30.26 5.60
N GLU A 574 -2.75 -29.14 6.14
CA GLU A 574 -3.00 -28.92 7.58
C GLU A 574 -4.28 -29.67 8.04
N ASP A 575 -4.25 -30.99 8.00
CA ASP A 575 -5.42 -31.87 8.14
C ASP A 575 -5.41 -32.75 9.42
N THR A 576 -4.31 -32.82 10.15
CA THR A 576 -4.24 -33.55 11.43
C THR A 576 -4.66 -32.66 12.61
N GLU A 577 -5.18 -33.28 13.68
CA GLU A 577 -5.59 -32.58 14.92
C GLU A 577 -4.42 -31.79 15.53
N GLU A 578 -3.22 -32.30 15.47
CA GLU A 578 -2.00 -31.67 15.99
C GLU A 578 -1.62 -30.42 15.17
N LYS A 579 -1.65 -30.52 13.84
CA LYS A 579 -1.37 -29.38 12.94
C LYS A 579 -2.43 -28.28 13.10
N VAL A 580 -3.72 -28.66 13.19
CA VAL A 580 -4.82 -27.73 13.44
C VAL A 580 -4.64 -27.00 14.78
N ARG A 581 -4.27 -27.73 15.85
CA ARG A 581 -4.04 -27.14 17.18
C ARG A 581 -2.87 -26.17 17.16
N ARG A 582 -1.73 -26.58 16.58
CA ARG A 582 -0.58 -25.69 16.39
C ARG A 582 -0.98 -24.41 15.67
N PHE A 583 -1.68 -24.52 14.54
CA PHE A 583 -2.12 -23.35 13.75
C PHE A 583 -3.03 -22.42 14.57
N GLN A 584 -3.92 -22.95 15.41
CA GLN A 584 -4.74 -22.15 16.31
C GLN A 584 -3.89 -21.43 17.37
N ASP A 585 -2.92 -22.11 17.97
CA ASP A 585 -2.00 -21.52 18.94
C ASP A 585 -1.17 -20.39 18.31
N GLU A 586 -0.72 -20.55 17.07
CA GLU A 586 -0.01 -19.51 16.30
C GLU A 586 -0.92 -18.30 15.99
N ILE A 587 -2.20 -18.52 15.62
CA ILE A 587 -3.21 -17.46 15.44
C ILE A 587 -3.41 -16.67 16.73
N GLU A 588 -3.62 -17.35 17.86
CA GLU A 588 -3.86 -16.68 19.14
C GLU A 588 -2.64 -15.88 19.59
N TYR A 589 -1.45 -16.43 19.36
CA TYR A 589 -0.20 -15.71 19.63
C TYR A 589 -0.10 -14.42 18.80
N MET A 590 -0.32 -14.50 17.49
CA MET A 590 -0.29 -13.32 16.61
C MET A 590 -1.32 -12.26 17.02
N ARG A 591 -2.53 -12.68 17.33
CA ARG A 591 -3.60 -11.76 17.79
C ARG A 591 -3.25 -11.06 19.11
N SER A 592 -2.63 -11.77 20.04
CA SER A 592 -2.23 -11.19 21.33
C SER A 592 -1.05 -10.23 21.18
N LYS A 593 -0.05 -10.59 20.38
CA LYS A 593 1.17 -9.81 20.16
C LYS A 593 0.93 -8.56 19.34
N TRP A 594 0.09 -8.65 18.29
CA TRP A 594 -0.20 -7.61 17.31
C TRP A 594 -1.63 -7.08 17.40
N ASN A 595 -2.15 -6.96 18.64
CA ASN A 595 -3.54 -6.61 18.91
C ASN A 595 -3.97 -5.30 18.22
N ASP A 596 -3.09 -4.32 18.11
CA ASP A 596 -3.40 -3.02 17.51
C ASP A 596 -3.71 -3.17 16.02
N ILE A 597 -2.84 -3.85 15.24
CA ILE A 597 -3.10 -4.06 13.82
C ILE A 597 -4.32 -4.96 13.58
N MET A 598 -4.54 -5.95 14.47
CA MET A 598 -5.72 -6.81 14.40
C MET A 598 -7.02 -6.04 14.68
N ARG A 599 -6.96 -5.01 15.52
CA ARG A 599 -8.10 -4.18 15.89
C ARG A 599 -8.37 -3.08 14.88
N TYR A 600 -7.34 -2.35 14.47
CA TYR A 600 -7.47 -1.15 13.64
C TYR A 600 -7.32 -1.44 12.14
N GLY A 601 -6.81 -2.63 11.79
CA GLY A 601 -6.56 -3.06 10.41
C GLY A 601 -5.18 -2.64 9.89
N ASP A 602 -4.85 -3.15 8.71
CA ASP A 602 -3.59 -2.88 8.02
C ASP A 602 -3.58 -1.47 7.45
N PRO A 603 -2.53 -0.66 7.67
CA PRO A 603 -2.45 0.69 7.12
C PRO A 603 -2.36 0.72 5.59
N TYR A 604 -1.77 -0.31 4.99
CA TYR A 604 -1.67 -0.39 3.52
C TYR A 604 -2.91 -1.00 2.86
N TYR A 605 -3.98 -1.22 3.63
CA TYR A 605 -5.24 -1.77 3.14
C TYR A 605 -6.43 -0.91 3.56
N ASN A 606 -7.18 -0.42 2.57
CA ASN A 606 -8.32 0.45 2.82
C ASN A 606 -9.45 -0.28 3.54
N PRO A 607 -10.04 0.27 4.61
CA PRO A 607 -11.12 -0.37 5.37
C PRO A 607 -12.42 -0.57 4.59
N ASN A 608 -12.61 0.13 3.47
CA ASN A 608 -13.75 -0.03 2.58
C ASN A 608 -13.66 -1.27 1.69
N LEU A 609 -12.52 -1.95 1.69
CA LEU A 609 -12.28 -3.19 0.95
C LEU A 609 -12.57 -4.43 1.83
N SER A 610 -12.87 -5.56 1.18
CA SER A 610 -13.21 -6.81 1.83
C SER A 610 -12.11 -7.29 2.77
N ARG A 611 -12.46 -7.64 4.00
CA ARG A 611 -11.53 -8.26 4.96
C ARG A 611 -11.49 -9.79 4.85
N ILE A 612 -12.29 -10.37 3.96
CA ILE A 612 -12.42 -11.82 3.79
C ILE A 612 -11.73 -12.27 2.51
N LYS A 613 -11.86 -11.48 1.43
CA LYS A 613 -11.26 -11.73 0.12
C LYS A 613 -9.91 -11.02 0.02
N ASN A 614 -9.03 -11.54 -0.82
CA ASN A 614 -7.69 -11.01 -1.06
C ASN A 614 -7.53 -10.39 -2.46
N ASP A 615 -8.64 -9.94 -3.04
CA ASP A 615 -8.74 -9.43 -4.41
C ASP A 615 -9.04 -7.93 -4.52
N TYR A 616 -9.02 -7.20 -3.40
CA TYR A 616 -9.41 -5.79 -3.30
C TYR A 616 -10.88 -5.51 -3.67
N SER A 617 -11.76 -6.50 -3.62
CA SER A 617 -13.19 -6.29 -3.77
C SER A 617 -13.78 -5.45 -2.64
N LEU A 618 -14.94 -4.84 -2.87
CA LEU A 618 -15.64 -4.01 -1.90
C LEU A 618 -16.03 -4.79 -0.64
N ASN A 619 -16.00 -4.10 0.51
CA ASN A 619 -16.57 -4.62 1.75
C ASN A 619 -18.11 -4.57 1.67
N GLY A 620 -18.74 -5.74 1.72
CA GLY A 620 -20.19 -5.89 1.64
C GLY A 620 -20.90 -6.05 2.98
N MET A 621 -20.18 -5.99 4.09
CA MET A 621 -20.66 -6.39 5.41
C MET A 621 -21.16 -5.26 6.32
N ASP A 622 -21.43 -4.06 5.83
CA ASP A 622 -21.98 -2.98 6.65
C ASP A 622 -23.51 -2.95 6.68
#